data_9a533064bf8bf898f41774fe779abad6
#
_entry.id   9a533064bf8bf898f41774fe779abad6
#
_cell.length_a   1.000
_cell.length_b   1.000
_cell.length_c   1.000
_cell.angle_alpha   90.00
_cell.angle_beta   90.00
_cell.angle_gamma   90.00
#
_symmetry.space_group_name_H-M   'P 1'
#
loop_
_entity.id
_entity.type
_entity.pdbx_description
1 polymer ?
#
loop_
_entity_poly.entity_id
_entity_poly.type
_entity_poly.pdbx_seq_one_letter_code
_entity_poly.pdbx_strand_id
1 'polypeptide(L)'
;MKQTEQWTSKLGFIMAAAGSAIGLGAIWKFPYIAGKSGGGAFFLIFILFTVLIGLPLLIAEFMIGRSTQKQAVGAFKSIAPNTGWHWIGRLGVGTCFILLSFYSVVGGWVLIYLFRGITGQLITPGQNYGALFTETIGNPAWAIMGHFAFMFITIWVVSKGVQNGIEKASKYMLPALFVLFVALIIRSLTLDNAMKGVKFFLQPDFSKITSESILFAMGQSFFAISIGISIMVTYSSYLNKKESLPKSAITIVGLNLFVSLFAGLAIFPAVFSLGMEPTEGPGLLFIVLPSVFSQIPFGGIFLTVFLALFTFATLTSAFSLLETVVSALANGEQKRRTKLSWMIGFCIFLVGIPSALSFGVWSDITIFGKNIFDAVDFLSSNILMPLGALFISIFVSFKMEKKVLEAEFFVGGNYGKKVFTFWAFLLRFVAPLAIIIVFLNVIGII
;
A
#
# COMPACT_ATOMS: atom_id res chain seq x y z
N MET A 1 31.31 12.56 -11.27
CA MET A 1 29.99 11.97 -11.55
C MET A 1 29.28 11.77 -10.22
N LYS A 2 28.08 12.31 -10.03
CA LYS A 2 27.27 12.01 -8.84
C LYS A 2 26.88 10.53 -8.91
N GLN A 3 27.35 9.71 -7.97
CA GLN A 3 26.90 8.32 -7.87
C GLN A 3 25.40 8.35 -7.45
N THR A 4 24.53 8.12 -8.39
CA THR A 4 23.11 7.87 -8.13
C THR A 4 23.01 6.52 -7.42
N GLU A 5 22.27 6.43 -6.33
CA GLU A 5 21.97 5.13 -5.71
C GLU A 5 21.33 4.19 -6.73
N GLN A 6 21.68 2.91 -6.67
CA GLN A 6 21.11 1.87 -7.51
C GLN A 6 20.78 0.66 -6.64
N TRP A 7 19.79 -0.13 -7.04
CA TRP A 7 19.52 -1.41 -6.41
C TRP A 7 20.71 -2.36 -6.60
N THR A 8 21.07 -3.13 -5.58
CA THR A 8 22.18 -4.10 -5.70
C THR A 8 21.81 -5.26 -6.61
N SER A 9 20.52 -5.58 -6.74
CA SER A 9 20.00 -6.69 -7.53
C SER A 9 18.57 -6.45 -7.98
N LYS A 10 18.16 -7.15 -9.05
CA LYS A 10 16.76 -7.23 -9.48
C LYS A 10 15.84 -7.73 -8.36
N LEU A 11 16.27 -8.74 -7.60
CA LEU A 11 15.52 -9.27 -6.47
C LEU A 11 15.30 -8.19 -5.40
N GLY A 12 16.35 -7.39 -5.08
CA GLY A 12 16.22 -6.27 -4.15
C GLY A 12 15.19 -5.24 -4.57
N PHE A 13 15.17 -4.86 -5.85
CA PHE A 13 14.15 -4.00 -6.42
C PHE A 13 12.75 -4.60 -6.29
N ILE A 14 12.57 -5.88 -6.70
CA ILE A 14 11.26 -6.56 -6.62
C ILE A 14 10.78 -6.65 -5.18
N MET A 15 11.66 -7.01 -4.23
CA MET A 15 11.30 -7.08 -2.81
C MET A 15 10.89 -5.71 -2.24
N ALA A 16 11.64 -4.66 -2.58
CA ALA A 16 11.29 -3.32 -2.11
C ALA A 16 9.99 -2.79 -2.75
N ALA A 17 9.81 -2.97 -4.06
CA ALA A 17 8.62 -2.51 -4.77
C ALA A 17 7.37 -3.34 -4.40
N ALA A 18 7.50 -4.67 -4.25
CA ALA A 18 6.43 -5.51 -3.73
C ALA A 18 6.10 -5.17 -2.27
N GLY A 19 7.12 -4.94 -1.42
CA GLY A 19 6.90 -4.49 -0.04
C GLY A 19 6.21 -3.14 0.05
N SER A 20 6.46 -2.23 -0.89
CA SER A 20 5.70 -0.99 -1.02
C SER A 20 4.23 -1.21 -1.38
N ALA A 21 3.97 -2.15 -2.27
CA ALA A 21 2.62 -2.52 -2.70
C ALA A 21 1.86 -3.33 -1.63
N ILE A 22 2.58 -4.18 -0.87
CA ILE A 22 2.02 -5.05 0.17
C ILE A 22 1.99 -4.30 1.51
N GLY A 23 1.04 -3.38 1.67
CA GLY A 23 0.88 -2.60 2.90
C GLY A 23 -0.53 -2.70 3.48
N LEU A 24 -1.01 -1.61 4.03
CA LEU A 24 -2.38 -1.50 4.54
C LEU A 24 -3.43 -1.87 3.48
N GLY A 25 -3.12 -1.66 2.19
CA GLY A 25 -4.03 -1.98 1.10
C GLY A 25 -4.37 -3.46 1.00
N ALA A 26 -3.38 -4.32 0.96
CA ALA A 26 -3.57 -5.76 0.76
C ALA A 26 -3.97 -6.51 2.04
N ILE A 27 -3.48 -6.08 3.21
CA ILE A 27 -3.66 -6.82 4.47
C ILE A 27 -4.79 -6.24 5.32
N TRP A 28 -5.09 -4.96 5.21
CA TRP A 28 -6.11 -4.28 6.00
C TRP A 28 -7.36 -3.91 5.18
N LYS A 29 -7.23 -2.99 4.20
CA LYS A 29 -8.39 -2.51 3.44
C LYS A 29 -9.03 -3.62 2.61
N PHE A 30 -8.25 -4.46 1.94
CA PHE A 30 -8.77 -5.52 1.08
C PHE A 30 -9.65 -6.54 1.82
N PRO A 31 -9.25 -7.15 2.95
CA PRO A 31 -10.09 -8.15 3.62
C PRO A 31 -11.44 -7.60 4.07
N TYR A 32 -11.49 -6.40 4.69
CA TYR A 32 -12.77 -5.89 5.16
C TYR A 32 -13.69 -5.47 4.00
N ILE A 33 -13.13 -4.89 2.92
CA ILE A 33 -13.94 -4.55 1.74
C ILE A 33 -14.44 -5.83 1.06
N ALA A 34 -13.58 -6.83 0.89
CA ALA A 34 -13.98 -8.12 0.34
C ALA A 34 -15.05 -8.80 1.19
N GLY A 35 -14.92 -8.72 2.52
CA GLY A 35 -15.92 -9.22 3.47
C GLY A 35 -17.30 -8.60 3.27
N LYS A 36 -17.36 -7.28 3.13
CA LYS A 36 -18.60 -6.52 2.89
C LYS A 36 -19.15 -6.70 1.46
N SER A 37 -18.30 -7.00 0.49
CA SER A 37 -18.60 -6.92 -0.94
C SER A 37 -18.68 -8.29 -1.64
N GLY A 38 -19.05 -9.37 -0.93
CA GLY A 38 -19.29 -10.67 -1.56
C GLY A 38 -18.06 -11.58 -1.73
N GLY A 39 -17.00 -11.34 -0.96
CA GLY A 39 -15.86 -12.27 -0.83
C GLY A 39 -15.17 -12.60 -2.14
N GLY A 40 -15.34 -13.84 -2.62
CA GLY A 40 -14.65 -14.36 -3.81
C GLY A 40 -15.01 -13.64 -5.10
N ALA A 41 -16.24 -13.20 -5.28
CA ALA A 41 -16.64 -12.44 -6.47
C ALA A 41 -15.95 -11.07 -6.50
N PHE A 42 -15.89 -10.38 -5.35
CA PHE A 42 -15.11 -9.15 -5.22
C PHE A 42 -13.63 -9.37 -5.54
N PHE A 43 -13.03 -10.45 -5.04
CA PHE A 43 -11.61 -10.76 -5.29
C PHE A 43 -11.33 -10.95 -6.79
N LEU A 44 -12.21 -11.63 -7.53
CA LEU A 44 -12.05 -11.78 -8.98
C LEU A 44 -12.14 -10.44 -9.73
N ILE A 45 -13.07 -9.57 -9.35
CA ILE A 45 -13.19 -8.22 -9.92
C ILE A 45 -11.95 -7.38 -9.58
N PHE A 46 -11.44 -7.47 -8.36
CA PHE A 46 -10.20 -6.82 -7.95
C PHE A 46 -9.00 -7.29 -8.76
N ILE A 47 -8.86 -8.61 -9.00
CA ILE A 47 -7.81 -9.16 -9.90
C ILE A 47 -7.95 -8.55 -11.29
N LEU A 48 -9.16 -8.54 -11.85
CA LEU A 48 -9.42 -8.00 -13.19
C LEU A 48 -8.95 -6.54 -13.31
N PHE A 49 -9.36 -5.68 -12.38
CA PHE A 49 -8.95 -4.27 -12.41
C PHE A 49 -7.47 -4.08 -12.14
N THR A 50 -6.87 -4.87 -11.24
CA THR A 50 -5.44 -4.80 -10.97
C THR A 50 -4.62 -5.17 -12.21
N VAL A 51 -5.08 -6.16 -13.00
CA VAL A 51 -4.39 -6.57 -14.25
C VAL A 51 -4.66 -5.61 -15.40
N LEU A 52 -5.91 -5.16 -15.59
CA LEU A 52 -6.27 -4.34 -16.74
C LEU A 52 -5.94 -2.85 -16.59
N ILE A 53 -5.88 -2.34 -15.36
CA ILE A 53 -5.66 -0.93 -15.08
C ILE A 53 -4.37 -0.74 -14.28
N GLY A 54 -4.23 -1.43 -13.17
CA GLY A 54 -3.09 -1.31 -12.27
C GLY A 54 -1.77 -1.68 -12.93
N LEU A 55 -1.67 -2.84 -13.56
CA LEU A 55 -0.44 -3.31 -14.22
C LEU A 55 0.02 -2.37 -15.35
N PRO A 56 -0.84 -1.89 -16.28
CA PRO A 56 -0.43 -0.91 -17.27
C PRO A 56 0.12 0.39 -16.69
N LEU A 57 -0.50 0.91 -15.63
CA LEU A 57 -0.05 2.11 -14.93
C LEU A 57 1.29 1.89 -14.21
N LEU A 58 1.48 0.74 -13.57
CA LEU A 58 2.74 0.38 -12.93
C LEU A 58 3.90 0.33 -13.93
N ILE A 59 3.68 -0.28 -15.11
CA ILE A 59 4.67 -0.29 -16.20
C ILE A 59 4.97 1.15 -16.67
N ALA A 60 3.94 2.00 -16.77
CA ALA A 60 4.09 3.40 -17.16
C ALA A 60 4.96 4.18 -16.16
N GLU A 61 4.71 4.05 -14.87
CA GLU A 61 5.56 4.65 -13.82
C GLU A 61 7.00 4.15 -13.89
N PHE A 62 7.21 2.86 -14.11
CA PHE A 62 8.54 2.30 -14.28
C PHE A 62 9.27 2.89 -15.49
N MET A 63 8.59 3.10 -16.61
CA MET A 63 9.18 3.70 -17.79
C MET A 63 9.63 5.14 -17.54
N ILE A 64 8.80 5.95 -16.84
CA ILE A 64 9.16 7.33 -16.50
C ILE A 64 10.45 7.36 -15.67
N GLY A 65 10.52 6.57 -14.61
CA GLY A 65 11.67 6.58 -13.69
C GLY A 65 12.93 6.02 -14.34
N ARG A 66 12.85 4.84 -14.98
CA ARG A 66 14.03 4.18 -15.56
C ARG A 66 14.59 4.90 -16.79
N SER A 67 13.72 5.42 -17.66
CA SER A 67 14.20 6.14 -18.87
C SER A 67 15.02 7.38 -18.52
N THR A 68 14.65 8.07 -17.43
CA THR A 68 15.28 9.32 -17.00
C THR A 68 16.37 9.15 -15.95
N GLN A 69 16.35 8.07 -15.16
CA GLN A 69 17.22 7.83 -14.01
C GLN A 69 17.18 9.01 -13.01
N LYS A 70 16.01 9.65 -12.86
CA LYS A 70 15.78 10.78 -11.97
C LYS A 70 14.60 10.54 -11.07
N GLN A 71 14.64 11.17 -9.87
CA GLN A 71 13.54 11.19 -8.94
C GLN A 71 12.25 11.79 -9.57
N ALA A 72 11.10 11.59 -8.95
CA ALA A 72 9.79 11.88 -9.51
C ALA A 72 9.69 13.24 -10.23
N VAL A 73 9.98 14.36 -9.54
CA VAL A 73 9.86 15.71 -10.12
C VAL A 73 10.81 15.91 -11.29
N GLY A 74 12.07 15.46 -11.13
CA GLY A 74 13.13 15.54 -12.14
C GLY A 74 12.83 14.70 -13.38
N ALA A 75 12.16 13.56 -13.21
CA ALA A 75 11.79 12.67 -14.31
C ALA A 75 10.82 13.36 -15.28
N PHE A 76 9.71 13.87 -14.77
CA PHE A 76 8.72 14.59 -15.58
C PHE A 76 9.30 15.84 -16.25
N LYS A 77 10.12 16.62 -15.49
CA LYS A 77 10.80 17.79 -16.04
C LYS A 77 11.78 17.46 -17.17
N SER A 78 12.41 16.28 -17.12
CA SER A 78 13.37 15.85 -18.16
C SER A 78 12.69 15.38 -19.44
N ILE A 79 11.55 14.72 -19.34
CA ILE A 79 10.77 14.22 -20.49
C ILE A 79 10.07 15.39 -21.20
N ALA A 80 9.53 16.35 -20.43
CA ALA A 80 8.80 17.49 -20.97
C ALA A 80 9.33 18.81 -20.38
N PRO A 81 10.52 19.27 -20.81
CA PRO A 81 11.14 20.50 -20.30
C PRO A 81 10.29 21.74 -20.67
N ASN A 82 10.36 22.75 -19.82
CA ASN A 82 9.64 24.04 -20.00
C ASN A 82 8.10 23.91 -20.06
N THR A 83 7.55 22.85 -19.46
CA THR A 83 6.10 22.62 -19.38
C THR A 83 5.67 22.43 -17.92
N GLY A 84 4.34 22.51 -17.67
CA GLY A 84 3.76 22.26 -16.35
C GLY A 84 3.72 20.77 -15.90
N TRP A 85 4.15 19.82 -16.73
CA TRP A 85 4.03 18.39 -16.40
C TRP A 85 4.83 17.95 -15.18
N HIS A 86 5.83 18.70 -14.77
CA HIS A 86 6.56 18.44 -13.52
C HIS A 86 5.69 18.51 -12.26
N TRP A 87 4.50 19.15 -12.36
CA TRP A 87 3.53 19.19 -11.26
C TRP A 87 2.97 17.80 -10.92
N ILE A 88 2.95 16.83 -11.87
CA ILE A 88 2.57 15.43 -11.57
C ILE A 88 3.54 14.85 -10.53
N GLY A 89 4.85 15.04 -10.74
CA GLY A 89 5.85 14.60 -9.76
C GLY A 89 5.70 15.29 -8.40
N ARG A 90 5.38 16.60 -8.40
CA ARG A 90 5.11 17.34 -7.15
C ARG A 90 3.84 16.83 -6.45
N LEU A 91 2.79 16.56 -7.22
CA LEU A 91 1.55 15.96 -6.70
C LEU A 91 1.85 14.61 -6.03
N GLY A 92 2.58 13.72 -6.71
CA GLY A 92 2.94 12.42 -6.15
C GLY A 92 3.77 12.54 -4.86
N VAL A 93 4.78 13.42 -4.84
CA VAL A 93 5.60 13.69 -3.64
C VAL A 93 4.77 14.26 -2.49
N GLY A 94 3.89 15.23 -2.79
CA GLY A 94 2.97 15.82 -1.80
C GLY A 94 1.98 14.78 -1.27
N THR A 95 1.45 13.93 -2.14
CA THR A 95 0.57 12.82 -1.73
C THR A 95 1.30 11.84 -0.81
N CYS A 96 2.54 11.46 -1.12
CA CYS A 96 3.35 10.60 -0.23
C CYS A 96 3.55 11.22 1.15
N PHE A 97 3.79 12.54 1.22
CA PHE A 97 3.94 13.27 2.47
C PHE A 97 2.66 13.22 3.31
N ILE A 98 1.51 13.58 2.70
CA ILE A 98 0.22 13.60 3.37
C ILE A 98 -0.20 12.17 3.76
N LEU A 99 -0.05 11.20 2.86
CA LEU A 99 -0.41 9.80 3.12
C LEU A 99 0.40 9.24 4.28
N LEU A 100 1.72 9.46 4.32
CA LEU A 100 2.55 8.95 5.41
C LEU A 100 2.18 9.57 6.77
N SER A 101 1.67 10.80 6.81
CA SER A 101 1.30 11.46 8.06
C SER A 101 0.17 10.75 8.83
N PHE A 102 -0.82 10.20 8.14
CA PHE A 102 -1.86 9.40 8.80
C PHE A 102 -1.56 7.90 8.78
N TYR A 103 -0.89 7.41 7.74
CA TYR A 103 -0.48 6.01 7.62
C TYR A 103 0.36 5.54 8.81
N SER A 104 1.26 6.40 9.26
CA SER A 104 2.12 6.13 10.42
C SER A 104 1.37 6.08 11.75
N VAL A 105 0.19 6.69 11.84
CA VAL A 105 -0.70 6.54 13.01
C VAL A 105 -1.22 5.11 13.08
N VAL A 106 -1.71 4.55 11.96
CA VAL A 106 -2.14 3.15 11.89
C VAL A 106 -0.96 2.20 12.16
N GLY A 107 0.21 2.50 11.59
CA GLY A 107 1.44 1.76 11.88
C GLY A 107 1.78 1.79 13.38
N GLY A 108 1.53 2.91 14.06
CA GLY A 108 1.65 3.06 15.50
C GLY A 108 0.69 2.16 16.28
N TRP A 109 -0.57 2.05 15.86
CA TRP A 109 -1.53 1.10 16.46
C TRP A 109 -1.06 -0.35 16.34
N VAL A 110 -0.53 -0.72 15.17
CA VAL A 110 0.01 -2.06 14.94
C VAL A 110 1.18 -2.35 15.88
N LEU A 111 2.10 -1.39 16.07
CA LEU A 111 3.23 -1.54 17.00
C LEU A 111 2.77 -1.68 18.44
N ILE A 112 1.78 -0.91 18.89
CA ILE A 112 1.23 -1.00 20.24
C ILE A 112 0.60 -2.38 20.47
N TYR A 113 -0.20 -2.85 19.50
CA TYR A 113 -0.81 -4.17 19.56
C TYR A 113 0.23 -5.28 19.55
N LEU A 114 1.28 -5.15 18.72
CA LEU A 114 2.39 -6.09 18.70
C LEU A 114 3.11 -6.13 20.07
N PHE A 115 3.38 -4.98 20.67
CA PHE A 115 3.99 -4.90 21.99
C PHE A 115 3.11 -5.58 23.05
N ARG A 116 1.80 -5.29 23.08
CA ARG A 116 0.86 -5.96 23.97
C ARG A 116 0.77 -7.47 23.72
N GLY A 117 0.88 -7.91 22.44
CA GLY A 117 0.93 -9.33 22.09
C GLY A 117 2.16 -10.03 22.65
N ILE A 118 3.34 -9.45 22.47
CA ILE A 118 4.61 -9.99 22.97
C ILE A 118 4.63 -10.05 24.50
N THR A 119 4.07 -9.05 25.17
CA THR A 119 4.00 -8.98 26.64
C THR A 119 2.84 -9.80 27.24
N GLY A 120 2.02 -10.46 26.43
CA GLY A 120 0.87 -11.24 26.89
C GLY A 120 -0.32 -10.39 27.39
N GLN A 121 -0.29 -9.08 27.20
CA GLN A 121 -1.33 -8.15 27.66
C GLN A 121 -2.49 -7.98 26.66
N LEU A 122 -2.40 -8.57 25.48
CA LEU A 122 -3.40 -8.41 24.42
C LEU A 122 -4.59 -9.37 24.61
N ILE A 123 -4.31 -10.61 25.02
CA ILE A 123 -5.36 -11.61 25.25
C ILE A 123 -5.47 -11.89 26.76
N THR A 124 -6.54 -11.37 27.35
CA THR A 124 -6.86 -11.59 28.75
C THR A 124 -8.30 -12.11 28.88
N PRO A 125 -8.62 -12.97 29.89
CA PRO A 125 -9.97 -13.46 30.10
C PRO A 125 -10.99 -12.33 30.24
N GLY A 126 -12.09 -12.40 29.48
CA GLY A 126 -13.17 -11.39 29.55
C GLY A 126 -12.85 -10.04 28.88
N GLN A 127 -11.77 -9.95 28.08
CA GLN A 127 -11.38 -8.72 27.42
C GLN A 127 -12.43 -8.25 26.40
N ASN A 128 -12.87 -7.01 26.53
CA ASN A 128 -13.63 -6.31 25.51
C ASN A 128 -12.67 -5.64 24.51
N TYR A 129 -12.49 -6.27 23.34
CA TYR A 129 -11.56 -5.79 22.32
C TYR A 129 -11.99 -4.47 21.66
N GLY A 130 -13.32 -4.20 21.60
CA GLY A 130 -13.82 -2.91 21.13
C GLY A 130 -13.42 -1.77 22.07
N ALA A 131 -13.62 -1.96 23.38
CA ALA A 131 -13.20 -1.00 24.41
C ALA A 131 -11.67 -0.82 24.41
N LEU A 132 -10.90 -1.92 24.31
CA LEU A 132 -9.44 -1.89 24.22
C LEU A 132 -8.94 -1.10 23.01
N PHE A 133 -9.57 -1.27 21.86
CA PHE A 133 -9.22 -0.52 20.66
C PHE A 133 -9.54 0.97 20.83
N THR A 134 -10.77 1.30 21.24
CA THR A 134 -11.18 2.69 21.48
C THR A 134 -10.29 3.38 22.49
N GLU A 135 -9.95 2.72 23.61
CA GLU A 135 -9.00 3.25 24.59
C GLU A 135 -7.61 3.48 23.98
N THR A 136 -7.12 2.52 23.18
CA THR A 136 -5.78 2.60 22.59
C THR A 136 -5.66 3.76 21.63
N ILE A 137 -6.64 3.95 20.73
CA ILE A 137 -6.60 5.01 19.72
C ILE A 137 -7.04 6.37 20.29
N GLY A 138 -7.87 6.38 21.33
CA GLY A 138 -8.36 7.59 22.00
C GLY A 138 -7.39 8.17 23.02
N ASN A 139 -6.47 7.36 23.56
CA ASN A 139 -5.49 7.83 24.51
C ASN A 139 -4.35 8.61 23.83
N PRO A 140 -4.17 9.91 24.10
CA PRO A 140 -3.17 10.75 23.43
C PRO A 140 -1.73 10.23 23.57
N ALA A 141 -1.39 9.70 24.76
CA ALA A 141 -0.03 9.21 25.02
C ALA A 141 0.28 7.97 24.15
N TRP A 142 -0.63 6.99 24.11
CA TRP A 142 -0.47 5.81 23.28
C TRP A 142 -0.47 6.15 21.79
N ALA A 143 -1.39 7.01 21.33
CA ALA A 143 -1.49 7.42 19.95
C ALA A 143 -0.21 8.11 19.45
N ILE A 144 0.31 9.08 20.22
CA ILE A 144 1.54 9.82 19.87
C ILE A 144 2.79 8.94 20.00
N MET A 145 2.90 8.13 21.05
CA MET A 145 4.06 7.23 21.23
C MET A 145 4.14 6.18 20.13
N GLY A 146 3.03 5.56 19.77
CA GLY A 146 2.98 4.59 18.68
C GLY A 146 3.35 5.22 17.34
N HIS A 147 2.76 6.37 17.02
CA HIS A 147 3.07 7.15 15.83
C HIS A 147 4.56 7.56 15.78
N PHE A 148 5.11 8.05 16.91
CA PHE A 148 6.52 8.39 17.01
C PHE A 148 7.42 7.16 16.78
N ALA A 149 7.15 6.05 17.46
CA ALA A 149 7.94 4.82 17.33
C ALA A 149 7.96 4.32 15.88
N PHE A 150 6.81 4.30 15.21
CA PHE A 150 6.69 3.88 13.82
C PHE A 150 7.47 4.83 12.89
N MET A 151 7.32 6.14 13.06
CA MET A 151 8.07 7.12 12.27
C MET A 151 9.57 7.05 12.54
N PHE A 152 10.00 6.85 13.78
CA PHE A 152 11.41 6.70 14.13
C PHE A 152 12.05 5.52 13.38
N ILE A 153 11.41 4.34 13.39
CA ILE A 153 11.88 3.15 12.65
C ILE A 153 11.94 3.46 11.15
N THR A 154 10.91 4.10 10.61
CA THR A 154 10.83 4.46 9.20
C THR A 154 11.97 5.41 8.80
N ILE A 155 12.19 6.47 9.56
CA ILE A 155 13.26 7.45 9.33
C ILE A 155 14.63 6.78 9.42
N TRP A 156 14.84 5.96 10.47
CA TRP A 156 16.12 5.28 10.69
C TRP A 156 16.50 4.37 9.52
N VAL A 157 15.55 3.59 8.98
CA VAL A 157 15.80 2.72 7.83
C VAL A 157 16.07 3.55 6.57
N VAL A 158 15.23 4.54 6.26
CA VAL A 158 15.38 5.36 5.04
C VAL A 158 16.66 6.20 5.09
N SER A 159 17.07 6.68 6.26
CA SER A 159 18.32 7.46 6.43
C SER A 159 19.59 6.69 6.06
N LYS A 160 19.54 5.34 6.09
CA LYS A 160 20.65 4.47 5.67
C LYS A 160 20.80 4.32 4.15
N GLY A 161 19.85 4.87 3.37
CA GLY A 161 19.85 4.80 1.92
C GLY A 161 19.08 3.61 1.34
N VAL A 162 19.07 3.54 0.02
CA VAL A 162 18.31 2.51 -0.70
C VAL A 162 18.91 1.14 -0.46
N GLN A 163 20.20 0.95 -0.62
CA GLN A 163 20.86 -0.36 -0.51
C GLN A 163 20.91 -0.87 0.92
N ASN A 164 21.48 -0.08 1.84
CA ASN A 164 21.75 -0.48 3.22
C ASN A 164 20.53 -0.33 4.15
N GLY A 165 19.53 0.41 3.74
CA GLY A 165 18.27 0.62 4.46
C GLY A 165 17.13 -0.17 3.84
N ILE A 166 16.51 0.39 2.82
CA ILE A 166 15.25 -0.09 2.23
C ILE A 166 15.41 -1.50 1.64
N GLU A 167 16.40 -1.72 0.78
CA GLU A 167 16.62 -3.01 0.12
C GLU A 167 16.94 -4.10 1.14
N LYS A 168 17.84 -3.82 2.08
CA LYS A 168 18.21 -4.76 3.12
C LYS A 168 17.01 -5.12 4.00
N ALA A 169 16.24 -4.14 4.46
CA ALA A 169 15.04 -4.37 5.26
C ALA A 169 14.02 -5.22 4.49
N SER A 170 13.69 -4.84 3.23
CA SER A 170 12.71 -5.55 2.41
C SER A 170 13.10 -6.98 2.10
N LYS A 171 14.40 -7.27 1.89
CA LYS A 171 14.93 -8.64 1.65
C LYS A 171 14.70 -9.59 2.81
N TYR A 172 14.61 -9.11 4.06
CA TYR A 172 14.30 -9.94 5.22
C TYR A 172 12.81 -9.91 5.56
N MET A 173 12.19 -8.74 5.54
CA MET A 173 10.81 -8.57 5.98
C MET A 173 9.81 -9.25 5.05
N LEU A 174 10.00 -9.17 3.72
CA LEU A 174 9.04 -9.74 2.78
C LEU A 174 9.02 -11.28 2.79
N PRO A 175 10.15 -12.01 2.75
CA PRO A 175 10.11 -13.46 2.92
C PRO A 175 9.57 -13.89 4.29
N ALA A 176 9.93 -13.18 5.37
CA ALA A 176 9.38 -13.46 6.69
C ALA A 176 7.85 -13.30 6.71
N LEU A 177 7.31 -12.26 6.05
CA LEU A 177 5.89 -12.05 5.88
C LEU A 177 5.21 -13.26 5.23
N PHE A 178 5.77 -13.83 4.16
CA PHE A 178 5.21 -15.02 3.51
C PHE A 178 5.22 -16.25 4.43
N VAL A 179 6.31 -16.46 5.16
CA VAL A 179 6.41 -17.59 6.13
C VAL A 179 5.35 -17.44 7.23
N LEU A 180 5.20 -16.23 7.77
CA LEU A 180 4.20 -15.94 8.80
C LEU A 180 2.76 -16.11 8.27
N PHE A 181 2.49 -15.72 7.01
CA PHE A 181 1.19 -15.99 6.39
C PHE A 181 0.88 -17.47 6.27
N VAL A 182 1.85 -18.28 5.82
CA VAL A 182 1.66 -19.75 5.71
C VAL A 182 1.31 -20.34 7.07
N ALA A 183 2.03 -19.95 8.14
CA ALA A 183 1.73 -20.42 9.50
C ALA A 183 0.30 -20.04 9.94
N LEU A 184 -0.12 -18.81 9.65
CA LEU A 184 -1.48 -18.33 9.98
C LEU A 184 -2.55 -19.05 9.17
N ILE A 185 -2.35 -19.27 7.88
CA ILE A 185 -3.28 -19.99 7.01
C ILE A 185 -3.46 -21.42 7.52
N ILE A 186 -2.35 -22.14 7.79
CA ILE A 186 -2.42 -23.50 8.33
C ILE A 186 -3.26 -23.49 9.61
N ARG A 187 -2.97 -22.58 10.55
CA ARG A 187 -3.74 -22.50 11.79
C ARG A 187 -5.21 -22.17 11.56
N SER A 188 -5.49 -21.20 10.68
CA SER A 188 -6.87 -20.78 10.37
C SER A 188 -7.69 -21.91 9.76
N LEU A 189 -7.08 -22.73 8.89
CA LEU A 189 -7.73 -23.88 8.25
C LEU A 189 -7.96 -25.06 9.18
N THR A 190 -7.24 -25.15 10.33
CA THR A 190 -7.48 -26.20 11.34
C THR A 190 -8.59 -25.87 12.32
N LEU A 191 -9.25 -24.72 12.21
CA LEU A 191 -10.36 -24.32 13.07
C LEU A 191 -11.66 -25.01 12.64
N ASP A 192 -12.56 -25.25 13.60
CA ASP A 192 -13.89 -25.76 13.33
C ASP A 192 -14.66 -24.80 12.41
N ASN A 193 -15.42 -25.31 11.46
CA ASN A 193 -16.15 -24.51 10.47
C ASN A 193 -15.30 -23.60 9.55
N ALA A 194 -13.98 -23.68 9.57
CA ALA A 194 -13.10 -22.88 8.73
C ALA A 194 -13.46 -22.94 7.24
N MET A 195 -13.98 -24.08 6.78
CA MET A 195 -14.37 -24.29 5.39
C MET A 195 -15.52 -23.35 4.93
N LYS A 196 -16.32 -22.80 5.84
CA LYS A 196 -17.33 -21.77 5.51
C LYS A 196 -16.63 -20.50 5.01
N GLY A 197 -15.56 -20.06 5.69
CA GLY A 197 -14.77 -18.91 5.29
C GLY A 197 -13.98 -19.15 4.00
N VAL A 198 -13.45 -20.37 3.81
CA VAL A 198 -12.80 -20.75 2.54
C VAL A 198 -13.80 -20.66 1.37
N LYS A 199 -15.00 -21.24 1.53
CA LYS A 199 -16.04 -21.17 0.50
C LYS A 199 -16.47 -19.73 0.21
N PHE A 200 -16.70 -18.93 1.25
CA PHE A 200 -17.03 -17.51 1.10
C PHE A 200 -16.00 -16.76 0.25
N PHE A 201 -14.72 -17.04 0.46
CA PHE A 201 -13.65 -16.31 -0.19
C PHE A 201 -13.20 -16.90 -1.54
N LEU A 202 -13.31 -18.22 -1.74
CA LEU A 202 -12.88 -18.87 -2.98
C LEU A 202 -14.03 -19.27 -3.92
N GLN A 203 -15.27 -19.32 -3.43
CA GLN A 203 -16.43 -19.60 -4.26
C GLN A 203 -17.13 -18.28 -4.61
N PRO A 204 -17.01 -17.78 -5.84
CA PRO A 204 -17.56 -16.48 -6.21
C PRO A 204 -19.10 -16.55 -6.28
N ASP A 205 -19.73 -15.61 -5.58
CA ASP A 205 -21.18 -15.39 -5.64
C ASP A 205 -21.44 -13.99 -6.23
N PHE A 206 -21.66 -13.93 -7.53
CA PHE A 206 -21.89 -12.66 -8.22
C PHE A 206 -23.25 -12.04 -7.92
N SER A 207 -24.18 -12.76 -7.29
CA SER A 207 -25.48 -12.19 -6.88
C SER A 207 -25.34 -11.13 -5.79
N LYS A 208 -24.23 -11.13 -5.06
CA LYS A 208 -23.90 -10.17 -3.99
C LYS A 208 -23.13 -8.94 -4.47
N ILE A 209 -22.75 -8.90 -5.74
CA ILE A 209 -22.02 -7.78 -6.30
C ILE A 209 -22.96 -6.63 -6.62
N THR A 210 -22.65 -5.47 -6.07
CA THR A 210 -23.31 -4.19 -6.34
C THR A 210 -22.41 -3.29 -7.20
N SER A 211 -22.99 -2.24 -7.77
CA SER A 211 -22.21 -1.21 -8.48
C SER A 211 -21.15 -0.60 -7.56
N GLU A 212 -21.50 -0.39 -6.29
CA GLU A 212 -20.57 0.11 -5.26
C GLU A 212 -19.40 -0.86 -5.03
N SER A 213 -19.67 -2.19 -4.98
CA SER A 213 -18.62 -3.22 -4.86
C SER A 213 -17.63 -3.18 -6.04
N ILE A 214 -18.13 -2.97 -7.25
CA ILE A 214 -17.30 -2.85 -8.46
C ILE A 214 -16.40 -1.62 -8.37
N LEU A 215 -16.95 -0.48 -7.97
CA LEU A 215 -16.20 0.78 -7.82
C LEU A 215 -15.17 0.68 -6.69
N PHE A 216 -15.50 0.03 -5.57
CA PHE A 216 -14.55 -0.27 -4.52
C PHE A 216 -13.41 -1.18 -4.98
N ALA A 217 -13.70 -2.23 -5.76
CA ALA A 217 -12.68 -3.12 -6.30
C ALA A 217 -11.72 -2.36 -7.24
N MET A 218 -12.25 -1.45 -8.05
CA MET A 218 -11.47 -0.61 -8.95
C MET A 218 -10.61 0.39 -8.16
N GLY A 219 -11.16 1.10 -7.17
CA GLY A 219 -10.41 2.01 -6.28
C GLY A 219 -9.33 1.25 -5.49
N GLN A 220 -9.66 0.07 -4.95
CA GLN A 220 -8.74 -0.79 -4.23
C GLN A 220 -7.56 -1.26 -5.12
N SER A 221 -7.78 -1.46 -6.42
CA SER A 221 -6.73 -1.86 -7.35
C SER A 221 -5.63 -0.80 -7.51
N PHE A 222 -5.94 0.49 -7.38
CA PHE A 222 -4.96 1.58 -7.36
C PHE A 222 -4.19 1.63 -6.06
N PHE A 223 -4.93 1.58 -4.95
CA PHE A 223 -4.35 1.69 -3.61
C PHE A 223 -3.42 0.50 -3.31
N ALA A 224 -3.83 -0.71 -3.67
CA ALA A 224 -3.10 -1.94 -3.35
C ALA A 224 -1.71 -2.04 -3.99
N ILE A 225 -1.44 -1.38 -5.11
CA ILE A 225 -0.13 -1.39 -5.76
C ILE A 225 0.58 -0.03 -5.77
N SER A 226 0.11 0.91 -4.94
CA SER A 226 0.75 2.21 -4.68
C SER A 226 1.04 3.04 -5.94
N ILE A 227 0.13 3.04 -6.91
CA ILE A 227 0.24 3.83 -8.14
C ILE A 227 -0.37 5.23 -8.00
N GLY A 228 0.05 6.15 -8.89
CA GLY A 228 -0.43 7.53 -8.89
C GLY A 228 0.32 8.47 -7.96
N ILE A 229 1.21 7.96 -7.12
CA ILE A 229 1.96 8.74 -6.11
C ILE A 229 3.45 8.79 -6.37
N SER A 230 3.89 8.39 -7.59
CA SER A 230 5.27 8.46 -8.05
C SER A 230 6.28 7.63 -7.22
N ILE A 231 5.85 6.72 -6.36
CA ILE A 231 6.75 5.79 -5.67
C ILE A 231 7.47 4.93 -6.68
N MET A 232 6.73 4.36 -7.63
CA MET A 232 7.30 3.45 -8.62
C MET A 232 8.14 4.17 -9.66
N VAL A 233 7.88 5.47 -9.92
CA VAL A 233 8.79 6.35 -10.67
C VAL A 233 10.11 6.50 -9.93
N THR A 234 10.08 6.75 -8.63
CA THR A 234 11.28 6.91 -7.79
C THR A 234 12.07 5.59 -7.72
N TYR A 235 11.41 4.48 -7.41
CA TYR A 235 12.08 3.18 -7.27
C TYR A 235 12.69 2.67 -8.58
N SER A 236 12.00 2.87 -9.71
CA SER A 236 12.52 2.49 -11.02
C SER A 236 13.64 3.39 -11.51
N SER A 237 13.77 4.61 -10.98
CA SER A 237 14.92 5.47 -11.29
C SER A 237 16.26 4.91 -10.78
N TYR A 238 16.23 4.02 -9.80
CA TYR A 238 17.39 3.30 -9.26
C TYR A 238 17.63 1.95 -9.95
N LEU A 239 16.78 1.59 -10.94
CA LEU A 239 16.86 0.29 -11.62
C LEU A 239 17.87 0.33 -12.78
N ASN A 240 18.61 -0.78 -12.93
CA ASN A 240 19.50 -0.95 -14.08
C ASN A 240 18.72 -1.00 -15.40
N LYS A 241 19.27 -0.39 -16.44
CA LYS A 241 18.65 -0.34 -17.78
C LYS A 241 18.51 -1.69 -18.50
N LYS A 242 19.15 -2.76 -17.99
CA LYS A 242 19.07 -4.11 -18.58
C LYS A 242 17.87 -4.91 -18.13
N GLU A 243 17.16 -4.48 -17.08
CA GLU A 243 16.06 -5.24 -16.50
C GLU A 243 14.76 -5.09 -17.31
N SER A 244 13.95 -6.15 -17.36
CA SER A 244 12.64 -6.11 -18.02
C SER A 244 11.59 -5.47 -17.11
N LEU A 245 11.06 -4.31 -17.51
CA LEU A 245 10.01 -3.62 -16.77
C LEU A 245 8.70 -4.42 -16.73
N PRO A 246 8.19 -4.96 -17.86
CA PRO A 246 6.96 -5.74 -17.81
C PRO A 246 7.07 -6.99 -16.93
N LYS A 247 8.20 -7.72 -16.98
CA LYS A 247 8.41 -8.88 -16.09
C LYS A 247 8.41 -8.48 -14.61
N SER A 248 9.11 -7.39 -14.29
CA SER A 248 9.15 -6.88 -12.92
C SER A 248 7.76 -6.45 -12.44
N ALA A 249 7.01 -5.72 -13.26
CA ALA A 249 5.65 -5.29 -12.94
C ALA A 249 4.69 -6.49 -12.74
N ILE A 250 4.72 -7.47 -13.62
CA ILE A 250 3.93 -8.71 -13.49
C ILE A 250 4.27 -9.43 -12.19
N THR A 251 5.56 -9.52 -11.84
CA THR A 251 6.00 -10.17 -10.61
C THR A 251 5.49 -9.41 -9.38
N ILE A 252 5.58 -8.08 -9.36
CA ILE A 252 5.12 -7.25 -8.23
C ILE A 252 3.61 -7.32 -8.05
N VAL A 253 2.86 -7.19 -9.15
CA VAL A 253 1.40 -7.35 -9.15
C VAL A 253 1.00 -8.76 -8.71
N GLY A 254 1.67 -9.78 -9.23
CA GLY A 254 1.45 -11.18 -8.83
C GLY A 254 1.67 -11.39 -7.33
N LEU A 255 2.77 -10.86 -6.78
CA LEU A 255 3.05 -10.93 -5.32
C LEU A 255 1.98 -10.19 -4.50
N ASN A 256 1.50 -9.03 -4.95
CA ASN A 256 0.44 -8.31 -4.28
C ASN A 256 -0.89 -9.09 -4.28
N LEU A 257 -1.30 -9.63 -5.42
CA LEU A 257 -2.49 -10.47 -5.54
C LEU A 257 -2.39 -11.73 -4.69
N PHE A 258 -1.19 -12.33 -4.65
CA PHE A 258 -0.91 -13.52 -3.84
C PHE A 258 -1.01 -13.22 -2.33
N VAL A 259 -0.52 -12.06 -1.90
CA VAL A 259 -0.69 -11.63 -0.49
C VAL A 259 -2.14 -11.32 -0.18
N SER A 260 -2.90 -10.70 -1.09
CA SER A 260 -4.35 -10.49 -0.89
C SER A 260 -5.11 -11.81 -0.76
N LEU A 261 -4.74 -12.82 -1.56
CA LEU A 261 -5.25 -14.18 -1.44
C LEU A 261 -4.91 -14.78 -0.06
N PHE A 262 -3.66 -14.67 0.36
CA PHE A 262 -3.20 -15.19 1.66
C PHE A 262 -3.86 -14.49 2.83
N ALA A 263 -4.04 -13.17 2.76
CA ALA A 263 -4.75 -12.41 3.78
C ALA A 263 -6.21 -12.88 3.90
N GLY A 264 -6.91 -13.11 2.79
CA GLY A 264 -8.25 -13.68 2.80
C GLY A 264 -8.30 -15.08 3.41
N LEU A 265 -7.37 -15.97 3.02
CA LEU A 265 -7.29 -17.34 3.55
C LEU A 265 -6.85 -17.40 5.03
N ALA A 266 -6.13 -16.41 5.52
CA ALA A 266 -5.80 -16.32 6.94
C ALA A 266 -6.96 -15.77 7.78
N ILE A 267 -7.72 -14.79 7.25
CA ILE A 267 -8.71 -14.03 8.01
C ILE A 267 -10.10 -14.69 7.94
N PHE A 268 -10.63 -14.96 6.74
CA PHE A 268 -12.02 -15.43 6.62
C PHE A 268 -12.30 -16.78 7.30
N PRO A 269 -11.44 -17.82 7.15
CA PRO A 269 -11.67 -19.06 7.88
C PRO A 269 -11.69 -18.86 9.40
N ALA A 270 -10.82 -18.00 9.93
CA ALA A 270 -10.78 -17.69 11.35
C ALA A 270 -12.05 -16.95 11.83
N VAL A 271 -12.50 -15.94 11.08
CA VAL A 271 -13.72 -15.17 11.41
C VAL A 271 -14.97 -16.05 11.37
N PHE A 272 -15.16 -16.81 10.29
CA PHE A 272 -16.32 -17.69 10.13
C PHE A 272 -16.32 -18.89 11.08
N SER A 273 -15.15 -19.30 11.59
CA SER A 273 -15.07 -20.39 12.58
C SER A 273 -15.84 -20.10 13.87
N LEU A 274 -15.94 -18.85 14.24
CA LEU A 274 -16.66 -18.37 15.44
C LEU A 274 -18.03 -17.79 15.12
N GLY A 275 -18.52 -17.92 13.89
CA GLY A 275 -19.82 -17.38 13.49
C GLY A 275 -19.86 -15.85 13.43
N MET A 276 -18.69 -15.19 13.39
CA MET A 276 -18.60 -13.74 13.24
C MET A 276 -18.73 -13.33 11.77
N GLU A 277 -19.18 -12.11 11.54
CA GLU A 277 -19.26 -11.56 10.18
C GLU A 277 -18.03 -10.70 9.87
N PRO A 278 -17.48 -10.75 8.64
CA PRO A 278 -16.28 -10.02 8.28
C PRO A 278 -16.54 -8.54 7.91
N THR A 279 -17.52 -7.90 8.54
CA THR A 279 -18.06 -6.59 8.14
C THR A 279 -17.59 -5.41 9.01
N GLU A 280 -16.75 -5.66 9.99
CA GLU A 280 -16.34 -4.66 11.02
C GLU A 280 -15.42 -3.55 10.52
N GLY A 281 -15.23 -3.38 9.22
CA GLY A 281 -14.41 -2.31 8.65
C GLY A 281 -12.97 -2.29 9.19
N PRO A 282 -12.41 -1.10 9.50
CA PRO A 282 -11.06 -1.00 10.08
C PRO A 282 -10.86 -1.75 11.38
N GLY A 283 -11.93 -1.97 12.17
CA GLY A 283 -11.92 -2.76 13.39
C GLY A 283 -11.65 -4.25 13.20
N LEU A 284 -11.79 -4.78 11.97
CA LEU A 284 -11.58 -6.20 11.70
C LEU A 284 -10.25 -6.72 12.24
N LEU A 285 -9.16 -5.99 12.08
CA LEU A 285 -7.84 -6.43 12.51
C LEU A 285 -7.55 -6.19 14.00
N PHE A 286 -8.17 -5.17 14.60
CA PHE A 286 -7.87 -4.76 15.97
C PHE A 286 -8.94 -5.18 16.98
N ILE A 287 -10.13 -5.56 16.51
CA ILE A 287 -11.24 -5.98 17.35
C ILE A 287 -11.58 -7.44 17.06
N VAL A 288 -11.93 -7.75 15.80
CA VAL A 288 -12.43 -9.09 15.43
C VAL A 288 -11.34 -10.14 15.54
N LEU A 289 -10.17 -9.92 14.94
CA LEU A 289 -9.08 -10.90 15.01
C LEU A 289 -8.59 -11.19 16.43
N PRO A 290 -8.34 -10.20 17.31
CA PRO A 290 -8.04 -10.50 18.72
C PRO A 290 -9.14 -11.30 19.41
N SER A 291 -10.42 -10.98 19.15
CA SER A 291 -11.56 -11.76 19.68
C SER A 291 -11.54 -13.21 19.20
N VAL A 292 -11.27 -13.44 17.91
CA VAL A 292 -11.14 -14.79 17.32
C VAL A 292 -9.98 -15.55 17.96
N PHE A 293 -8.79 -14.93 17.98
CA PHE A 293 -7.60 -15.59 18.52
C PHE A 293 -7.68 -15.84 20.03
N SER A 294 -8.45 -15.05 20.79
CA SER A 294 -8.65 -15.29 22.23
C SER A 294 -9.40 -16.59 22.55
N GLN A 295 -10.17 -17.11 21.60
CA GLN A 295 -11.02 -18.29 21.79
C GLN A 295 -10.35 -19.60 21.32
N ILE A 296 -9.15 -19.53 20.75
CA ILE A 296 -8.45 -20.70 20.23
C ILE A 296 -7.18 -21.03 21.02
N PRO A 297 -6.79 -22.33 21.12
CA PRO A 297 -5.55 -22.71 21.77
C PRO A 297 -4.34 -22.04 21.13
N PHE A 298 -3.44 -21.48 21.97
CA PHE A 298 -2.26 -20.73 21.56
C PHE A 298 -2.55 -19.47 20.74
N GLY A 299 -3.79 -18.96 20.75
CA GLY A 299 -4.22 -17.84 19.92
C GLY A 299 -3.42 -16.56 20.14
N GLY A 300 -2.93 -16.29 21.36
CA GLY A 300 -2.04 -15.16 21.65
C GLY A 300 -0.74 -15.20 20.83
N ILE A 301 -0.16 -16.38 20.63
CA ILE A 301 1.03 -16.54 19.80
C ILE A 301 0.71 -16.24 18.34
N PHE A 302 -0.38 -16.81 17.81
CA PHE A 302 -0.76 -16.60 16.42
C PHE A 302 -1.18 -15.16 16.13
N LEU A 303 -1.85 -14.48 17.08
CA LEU A 303 -2.15 -13.06 16.98
C LEU A 303 -0.88 -12.21 16.97
N THR A 304 0.08 -12.51 17.82
CA THR A 304 1.39 -11.83 17.85
C THR A 304 2.15 -12.03 16.53
N VAL A 305 2.13 -13.24 15.98
CA VAL A 305 2.68 -13.56 14.65
C VAL A 305 1.99 -12.73 13.56
N PHE A 306 0.66 -12.64 13.59
CA PHE A 306 -0.09 -11.80 12.65
C PHE A 306 0.29 -10.31 12.77
N LEU A 307 0.39 -9.79 13.98
CA LEU A 307 0.78 -8.39 14.22
C LEU A 307 2.22 -8.11 13.78
N ALA A 308 3.14 -9.06 13.96
CA ALA A 308 4.52 -8.96 13.45
C ALA A 308 4.54 -8.93 11.91
N LEU A 309 3.79 -9.81 11.26
CA LEU A 309 3.58 -9.81 9.80
C LEU A 309 3.04 -8.45 9.33
N PHE A 310 2.00 -7.96 10.00
CA PHE A 310 1.35 -6.70 9.64
C PHE A 310 2.29 -5.49 9.86
N THR A 311 3.12 -5.54 10.91
CA THR A 311 4.20 -4.56 11.14
C THR A 311 5.19 -4.54 9.98
N PHE A 312 5.64 -5.68 9.48
CA PHE A 312 6.56 -5.75 8.34
C PHE A 312 5.94 -5.16 7.08
N ALA A 313 4.69 -5.50 6.79
CA ALA A 313 3.98 -4.96 5.64
C ALA A 313 3.80 -3.44 5.71
N THR A 314 3.42 -2.91 6.88
CA THR A 314 3.23 -1.47 7.05
C THR A 314 4.54 -0.70 6.98
N LEU A 315 5.62 -1.19 7.57
CA LEU A 315 6.94 -0.56 7.52
C LEU A 315 7.52 -0.51 6.10
N THR A 316 7.43 -1.61 5.33
CA THR A 316 7.97 -1.62 3.96
C THR A 316 7.28 -0.61 3.05
N SER A 317 5.98 -0.39 3.22
CA SER A 317 5.24 0.67 2.52
C SER A 317 5.63 2.08 3.02
N ALA A 318 5.81 2.27 4.33
CA ALA A 318 6.23 3.55 4.89
C ALA A 318 7.63 3.97 4.40
N PHE A 319 8.54 3.01 4.23
CA PHE A 319 9.87 3.29 3.66
C PHE A 319 9.78 3.90 2.26
N SER A 320 8.91 3.39 1.40
CA SER A 320 8.75 3.89 0.03
C SER A 320 8.10 5.28 -0.02
N LEU A 321 7.14 5.54 0.87
CA LEU A 321 6.51 6.85 1.00
C LEU A 321 7.54 7.91 1.41
N LEU A 322 8.31 7.65 2.48
CA LEU A 322 9.33 8.59 2.94
C LEU A 322 10.45 8.75 1.90
N GLU A 323 10.90 7.65 1.27
CA GLU A 323 11.92 7.67 0.23
C GLU A 323 11.54 8.59 -0.93
N THR A 324 10.30 8.52 -1.38
CA THR A 324 9.81 9.35 -2.49
C THR A 324 9.94 10.83 -2.18
N VAL A 325 9.63 11.23 -0.94
CA VAL A 325 9.76 12.63 -0.51
C VAL A 325 11.23 13.03 -0.33
N VAL A 326 12.01 12.19 0.33
CA VAL A 326 13.45 12.44 0.59
C VAL A 326 14.24 12.54 -0.71
N SER A 327 14.03 11.62 -1.65
CA SER A 327 14.77 11.61 -2.92
C SER A 327 14.45 12.83 -3.78
N ALA A 328 13.20 13.29 -3.77
CA ALA A 328 12.78 14.48 -4.50
C ALA A 328 13.51 15.75 -4.00
N LEU A 329 13.71 15.88 -2.69
CA LEU A 329 14.38 17.03 -2.07
C LEU A 329 15.90 16.89 -2.03
N ALA A 330 16.44 15.68 -1.91
CA ALA A 330 17.87 15.41 -1.94
C ALA A 330 18.48 15.64 -3.32
N ASN A 331 17.68 15.55 -4.38
CA ASN A 331 18.08 15.80 -5.77
C ASN A 331 19.41 15.10 -6.18
N GLY A 332 19.60 13.86 -5.70
CA GLY A 332 20.79 13.05 -5.94
C GLY A 332 22.02 13.37 -5.07
N GLU A 333 21.90 14.22 -4.05
CA GLU A 333 22.99 14.54 -3.11
C GLU A 333 22.95 13.61 -1.89
N GLN A 334 23.77 12.55 -1.92
CA GLN A 334 23.85 11.54 -0.84
C GLN A 334 24.14 12.15 0.54
N LYS A 335 25.02 13.15 0.60
CA LYS A 335 25.42 13.80 1.87
C LYS A 335 24.23 14.50 2.57
N ARG A 336 23.25 14.96 1.82
CA ARG A 336 22.05 15.62 2.37
C ARG A 336 20.96 14.63 2.79
N ARG A 337 21.02 13.41 2.27
CA ARG A 337 19.96 12.40 2.43
C ARG A 337 19.64 12.10 3.88
N THR A 338 20.64 11.77 4.69
CA THR A 338 20.44 11.45 6.10
C THR A 338 19.77 12.60 6.86
N LYS A 339 20.29 13.83 6.67
CA LYS A 339 19.70 15.03 7.30
C LYS A 339 18.27 15.26 6.84
N LEU A 340 18.00 15.14 5.54
CA LEU A 340 16.67 15.31 4.97
C LEU A 340 15.70 14.22 5.45
N SER A 341 16.12 12.97 5.57
CA SER A 341 15.29 11.89 6.10
C SER A 341 14.79 12.20 7.51
N TRP A 342 15.67 12.66 8.40
CA TRP A 342 15.29 13.06 9.76
C TRP A 342 14.40 14.29 9.77
N MET A 343 14.78 15.34 9.02
CA MET A 343 14.01 16.59 9.00
C MET A 343 12.61 16.39 8.42
N ILE A 344 12.50 15.74 7.26
CA ILE A 344 11.23 15.51 6.59
C ILE A 344 10.38 14.52 7.40
N GLY A 345 10.99 13.42 7.87
CA GLY A 345 10.27 12.46 8.68
C GLY A 345 9.72 13.06 9.97
N PHE A 346 10.48 13.95 10.63
CA PHE A 346 10.00 14.70 11.78
C PHE A 346 8.87 15.68 11.43
N CYS A 347 8.97 16.37 10.28
CA CYS A 347 7.87 17.21 9.79
C CYS A 347 6.60 16.37 9.52
N ILE A 348 6.73 15.19 8.89
CA ILE A 348 5.61 14.29 8.67
C ILE A 348 5.00 13.81 10.00
N PHE A 349 5.84 13.48 10.99
CA PHE A 349 5.40 13.16 12.33
C PHE A 349 4.56 14.30 12.94
N LEU A 350 5.05 15.52 12.91
CA LEU A 350 4.31 16.68 13.44
C LEU A 350 2.97 16.88 12.72
N VAL A 351 2.96 16.78 11.39
CA VAL A 351 1.71 16.90 10.58
C VAL A 351 0.75 15.73 10.84
N GLY A 352 1.24 14.58 11.29
CA GLY A 352 0.43 13.41 11.64
C GLY A 352 -0.20 13.47 13.02
N ILE A 353 0.28 14.34 13.93
CA ILE A 353 -0.27 14.47 15.29
C ILE A 353 -1.78 14.77 15.29
N PRO A 354 -2.32 15.70 14.47
CA PRO A 354 -3.76 15.91 14.39
C PRO A 354 -4.55 14.64 14.04
N SER A 355 -4.05 13.83 13.11
CA SER A 355 -4.66 12.53 12.77
C SER A 355 -4.58 11.53 13.92
N ALA A 356 -3.47 11.51 14.68
CA ALA A 356 -3.32 10.65 15.84
C ALA A 356 -4.27 11.02 16.99
N LEU A 357 -4.58 12.30 17.15
CA LEU A 357 -5.46 12.81 18.22
C LEU A 357 -6.94 12.82 17.85
N SER A 358 -7.28 12.55 16.58
CA SER A 358 -8.65 12.68 16.06
C SER A 358 -9.64 11.63 16.57
N PHE A 359 -9.16 10.57 17.25
CA PHE A 359 -10.01 9.56 17.89
C PHE A 359 -10.14 9.75 19.41
N GLY A 360 -9.52 10.79 19.98
CA GLY A 360 -9.53 11.11 21.40
C GLY A 360 -9.82 12.57 21.64
N VAL A 361 -8.82 13.33 22.06
CA VAL A 361 -8.98 14.74 22.50
C VAL A 361 -9.44 15.69 21.39
N TRP A 362 -9.33 15.32 20.12
CA TRP A 362 -9.79 16.10 18.97
C TRP A 362 -10.92 15.40 18.18
N SER A 363 -11.63 14.47 18.81
CA SER A 363 -12.77 13.75 18.18
C SER A 363 -13.88 14.67 17.69
N ASP A 364 -14.08 15.82 18.33
CA ASP A 364 -15.11 16.80 17.99
C ASP A 364 -14.72 17.70 16.80
N ILE A 365 -13.44 17.69 16.40
CA ILE A 365 -12.95 18.46 15.28
C ILE A 365 -13.22 17.69 13.98
N THR A 366 -14.15 18.19 13.19
CA THR A 366 -14.53 17.56 11.90
C THR A 366 -14.25 18.47 10.71
N ILE A 367 -13.84 17.87 9.59
CA ILE A 367 -13.61 18.50 8.30
C ILE A 367 -14.58 17.85 7.31
N PHE A 368 -15.54 18.60 6.77
CA PHE A 368 -16.61 18.06 5.90
C PHE A 368 -17.35 16.85 6.51
N GLY A 369 -17.60 16.88 7.83
CA GLY A 369 -18.31 15.81 8.55
C GLY A 369 -17.48 14.56 8.84
N LYS A 370 -16.18 14.57 8.56
CA LYS A 370 -15.22 13.49 8.86
C LYS A 370 -14.25 13.97 9.95
N ASN A 371 -13.81 13.07 10.83
CA ASN A 371 -12.68 13.39 11.71
C ASN A 371 -11.41 13.68 10.89
N ILE A 372 -10.38 14.23 11.51
CA ILE A 372 -9.16 14.66 10.80
C ILE A 372 -8.48 13.49 10.09
N PHE A 373 -8.37 12.31 10.75
CA PHE A 373 -7.77 11.12 10.15
C PHE A 373 -8.53 10.67 8.88
N ASP A 374 -9.85 10.55 8.97
CA ASP A 374 -10.69 10.12 7.85
C ASP A 374 -10.69 11.15 6.72
N ALA A 375 -10.61 12.44 7.03
CA ALA A 375 -10.52 13.51 6.04
C ALA A 375 -9.19 13.45 5.27
N VAL A 376 -8.08 13.19 5.95
CA VAL A 376 -6.73 13.06 5.34
C VAL A 376 -6.61 11.76 4.54
N ASP A 377 -7.17 10.64 5.04
CA ASP A 377 -7.25 9.38 4.25
C ASP A 377 -8.10 9.58 2.99
N PHE A 378 -9.27 10.20 3.11
CA PHE A 378 -10.15 10.48 1.97
C PHE A 378 -9.45 11.35 0.92
N LEU A 379 -8.81 12.44 1.34
CA LEU A 379 -8.06 13.32 0.44
C LEU A 379 -6.95 12.55 -0.29
N SER A 380 -6.18 11.74 0.42
CA SER A 380 -5.04 11.03 -0.14
C SER A 380 -5.49 9.88 -1.04
N SER A 381 -6.33 8.98 -0.51
CA SER A 381 -6.67 7.71 -1.15
C SER A 381 -7.71 7.88 -2.27
N ASN A 382 -8.68 8.80 -2.08
CA ASN A 382 -9.83 8.91 -2.97
C ASN A 382 -9.72 10.08 -3.96
N ILE A 383 -8.85 11.07 -3.68
CA ILE A 383 -8.67 12.24 -4.55
C ILE A 383 -7.27 12.25 -5.17
N LEU A 384 -6.21 12.38 -4.34
CA LEU A 384 -4.87 12.65 -4.86
C LEU A 384 -4.26 11.45 -5.62
N MET A 385 -4.43 10.22 -5.12
CA MET A 385 -3.93 9.02 -5.79
C MET A 385 -4.60 8.78 -7.17
N PRO A 386 -5.94 8.79 -7.29
CA PRO A 386 -6.59 8.67 -8.60
C PRO A 386 -6.22 9.79 -9.57
N LEU A 387 -6.15 11.04 -9.11
CA LEU A 387 -5.70 12.17 -9.95
C LEU A 387 -4.26 11.97 -10.44
N GLY A 388 -3.36 11.54 -9.57
CA GLY A 388 -1.99 11.24 -9.95
C GLY A 388 -1.91 10.14 -11.00
N ALA A 389 -2.65 9.04 -10.81
CA ALA A 389 -2.72 7.94 -11.77
C ALA A 389 -3.30 8.38 -13.12
N LEU A 390 -4.35 9.21 -13.11
CA LEU A 390 -4.94 9.80 -14.32
C LEU A 390 -3.91 10.64 -15.09
N PHE A 391 -3.25 11.56 -14.41
CA PHE A 391 -2.26 12.43 -15.04
C PHE A 391 -1.03 11.65 -15.55
N ILE A 392 -0.58 10.60 -14.84
CA ILE A 392 0.49 9.71 -15.30
C ILE A 392 0.07 8.99 -16.59
N SER A 393 -1.15 8.45 -16.61
CA SER A 393 -1.71 7.78 -17.80
C SER A 393 -1.74 8.71 -19.01
N ILE A 394 -2.26 9.94 -18.85
CA ILE A 394 -2.30 10.97 -19.89
C ILE A 394 -0.88 11.35 -20.31
N PHE A 395 0.02 11.59 -19.36
CA PHE A 395 1.39 12.00 -19.64
C PHE A 395 2.14 10.96 -20.48
N VAL A 396 2.11 9.70 -20.10
CA VAL A 396 2.80 8.63 -20.82
C VAL A 396 2.20 8.43 -22.21
N SER A 397 0.87 8.47 -22.32
CA SER A 397 0.16 8.23 -23.59
C SER A 397 0.32 9.36 -24.63
N PHE A 398 0.58 10.62 -24.19
CA PHE A 398 0.55 11.77 -25.09
C PHE A 398 1.85 12.59 -25.11
N LYS A 399 2.74 12.43 -24.12
CA LYS A 399 3.99 13.22 -24.01
C LYS A 399 5.26 12.41 -24.14
N MET A 400 5.26 11.13 -23.80
CA MET A 400 6.42 10.28 -24.02
C MET A 400 6.51 9.85 -25.48
N GLU A 401 7.70 9.93 -26.06
CA GLU A 401 7.92 9.47 -27.44
C GLU A 401 7.73 7.97 -27.56
N LYS A 402 7.01 7.52 -28.59
CA LYS A 402 6.75 6.09 -28.84
C LYS A 402 8.04 5.27 -28.90
N LYS A 403 9.11 5.83 -29.50
CA LYS A 403 10.42 5.16 -29.57
C LYS A 403 11.00 4.87 -28.19
N VAL A 404 10.85 5.81 -27.23
CA VAL A 404 11.31 5.62 -25.85
C VAL A 404 10.46 4.56 -25.15
N LEU A 405 9.13 4.59 -25.32
CA LEU A 405 8.22 3.59 -24.78
C LEU A 405 8.52 2.18 -25.30
N GLU A 406 8.73 2.04 -26.61
CA GLU A 406 9.10 0.75 -27.22
C GLU A 406 10.47 0.27 -26.72
N ALA A 407 11.47 1.16 -26.67
CA ALA A 407 12.79 0.82 -26.15
C ALA A 407 12.73 0.31 -24.70
N GLU A 408 11.97 1.00 -23.83
CA GLU A 408 11.82 0.61 -22.42
C GLU A 408 10.98 -0.67 -22.24
N PHE A 409 9.97 -0.91 -23.10
CA PHE A 409 9.09 -2.06 -23.01
C PHE A 409 9.78 -3.37 -23.41
N PHE A 410 10.59 -3.35 -24.46
CA PHE A 410 11.18 -4.56 -25.05
C PHE A 410 12.52 -4.95 -24.39
N VAL A 411 13.14 -4.09 -23.58
CA VAL A 411 14.38 -4.44 -22.86
C VAL A 411 14.17 -5.67 -21.98
N GLY A 412 15.07 -6.65 -22.10
CA GLY A 412 15.12 -7.84 -21.26
C GLY A 412 13.90 -8.77 -21.38
N GLY A 413 13.06 -8.59 -22.38
CA GLY A 413 11.88 -9.40 -22.63
C GLY A 413 11.64 -9.66 -24.13
N ASN A 414 11.12 -10.83 -24.43
CA ASN A 414 10.76 -11.20 -25.83
C ASN A 414 9.23 -11.05 -25.99
N TYR A 415 8.74 -9.81 -25.98
CA TYR A 415 7.33 -9.51 -26.15
C TYR A 415 7.01 -9.18 -27.61
N GLY A 416 5.86 -9.66 -28.11
CA GLY A 416 5.38 -9.28 -29.42
C GLY A 416 4.85 -7.83 -29.47
N LYS A 417 4.91 -7.20 -30.63
CA LYS A 417 4.35 -5.84 -30.85
C LYS A 417 2.86 -5.74 -30.47
N LYS A 418 2.09 -6.83 -30.59
CA LYS A 418 0.68 -6.87 -30.17
C LYS A 418 0.50 -6.62 -28.68
N VAL A 419 1.41 -7.14 -27.83
CA VAL A 419 1.37 -6.95 -26.37
C VAL A 419 1.63 -5.48 -26.03
N PHE A 420 2.61 -4.86 -26.66
CA PHE A 420 2.87 -3.43 -26.51
C PHE A 420 1.66 -2.58 -26.93
N THR A 421 1.07 -2.88 -28.10
CA THR A 421 -0.11 -2.15 -28.58
C THR A 421 -1.31 -2.30 -27.64
N PHE A 422 -1.53 -3.50 -27.11
CA PHE A 422 -2.58 -3.75 -26.12
C PHE A 422 -2.33 -3.00 -24.82
N TRP A 423 -1.11 -3.02 -24.28
CA TRP A 423 -0.71 -2.22 -23.13
C TRP A 423 -0.95 -0.72 -23.35
N ALA A 424 -0.53 -0.20 -24.49
CA ALA A 424 -0.72 1.20 -24.84
C ALA A 424 -2.20 1.58 -24.98
N PHE A 425 -3.04 0.67 -25.50
CA PHE A 425 -4.48 0.85 -25.58
C PHE A 425 -5.11 0.91 -24.18
N LEU A 426 -4.76 -0.02 -23.29
CA LEU A 426 -5.26 -0.02 -21.89
C LEU A 426 -4.87 1.26 -21.18
N LEU A 427 -3.60 1.68 -21.31
CA LEU A 427 -3.11 2.89 -20.65
C LEU A 427 -3.77 4.16 -21.20
N ARG A 428 -4.00 4.24 -22.51
CA ARG A 428 -4.50 5.44 -23.17
C ARG A 428 -6.00 5.65 -23.03
N PHE A 429 -6.78 4.58 -22.98
CA PHE A 429 -8.25 4.65 -23.04
C PHE A 429 -8.91 4.03 -21.80
N VAL A 430 -8.53 2.80 -21.44
CA VAL A 430 -9.22 2.06 -20.37
C VAL A 430 -8.90 2.65 -18.98
N ALA A 431 -7.63 2.89 -18.71
CA ALA A 431 -7.23 3.41 -17.39
C ALA A 431 -7.80 4.82 -17.10
N PRO A 432 -7.71 5.82 -18.01
CA PRO A 432 -8.32 7.13 -17.75
C PRO A 432 -9.83 7.06 -17.55
N LEU A 433 -10.52 6.28 -18.40
CA LEU A 433 -11.99 6.15 -18.30
C LEU A 433 -12.39 5.55 -16.95
N ALA A 434 -11.73 4.46 -16.55
CA ALA A 434 -11.97 3.80 -15.27
C ALA A 434 -11.71 4.73 -14.08
N ILE A 435 -10.59 5.48 -14.10
CA ILE A 435 -10.25 6.42 -13.04
C ILE A 435 -11.28 7.55 -12.95
N ILE A 436 -11.72 8.10 -14.08
CA ILE A 436 -12.75 9.14 -14.12
C ILE A 436 -14.07 8.62 -13.51
N ILE A 437 -14.49 7.40 -13.85
CA ILE A 437 -15.70 6.79 -13.29
C ILE A 437 -15.59 6.67 -11.76
N VAL A 438 -14.47 6.13 -11.25
CA VAL A 438 -14.24 6.04 -9.78
C VAL A 438 -14.26 7.43 -9.16
N PHE A 439 -13.61 8.40 -9.78
CA PHE A 439 -13.53 9.75 -9.26
C PHE A 439 -14.92 10.43 -9.19
N LEU A 440 -15.74 10.29 -10.24
CA LEU A 440 -17.09 10.83 -10.26
C LEU A 440 -18.00 10.20 -9.19
N ASN A 441 -17.83 8.90 -8.94
CA ASN A 441 -18.54 8.21 -7.86
C ASN A 441 -18.09 8.72 -6.48
N VAL A 442 -16.79 8.83 -6.26
CA VAL A 442 -16.23 9.29 -4.96
C VAL A 442 -16.72 10.70 -4.59
N ILE A 443 -16.90 11.58 -5.58
CA ILE A 443 -17.41 12.94 -5.35
C ILE A 443 -18.95 13.02 -5.40
N GLY A 444 -19.64 11.88 -5.53
CA GLY A 444 -21.10 11.79 -5.45
C GLY A 444 -21.87 12.29 -6.67
N ILE A 445 -21.26 12.28 -7.88
CA ILE A 445 -21.92 12.66 -9.13
C ILE A 445 -22.67 11.47 -9.75
N ILE A 446 -22.15 10.25 -9.59
CA ILE A 446 -22.75 9.00 -10.07
C ILE A 446 -22.78 7.95 -8.97
#